data_832da8036a6dcf39915dd072a268c462
#
_entry.id   832da8036a6dcf39915dd072a268c462
#
_cell.length_a   1.000
_cell.length_b   1.000
_cell.length_c   1.000
_cell.angle_alpha   90.00
_cell.angle_beta   90.00
_cell.angle_gamma   90.00
#
_symmetry.space_group_name_H-M   'P 1'
#
loop_
_entity.id
_entity.type
_entity.pdbx_description
1 polymer ?
#
loop_
_entity_poly.entity_id
_entity_poly.type
_entity_poly.pdbx_seq_one_letter_code
_entity_poly.pdbx_strand_id
1 'polypeptide(L)'
;MKTAVVFYALAICLTATVATGQQVTGKLGSADATTTINGKQLPPPPPTFGGVIKESYKDSTPWWPPRVVPPKGAPSILLIMTDDQGYGVPGTFGGVIPTPNLDRIAKAGLRYIQFHSTSLCSPTRAAIITGRNHHSVGYGVIGELSAGYPGYDSIISMDNAAIGEILKENGYATSWFGKDHNTPGFQYSTTAGPFEQWPTGMGFQYFYGFLGGETDQWTPYLFRDTTQVYPWIGHPGYNLTTDMADDAIRYLRDLNASAPDKPFFVYYVPGGSHSPHQPKQEWIDKFKGKFDMGWEKLREQIFANQKSLGVIPRTRC
;
A
#
# COMPACT_ATOMS: atom_id res chain seq x y z
N MET A 1 21.80 -30.01 -60.15
CA MET A 1 21.25 -29.80 -58.81
C MET A 1 21.43 -28.33 -58.46
N LYS A 2 20.34 -27.55 -58.44
CA LYS A 2 20.36 -26.12 -58.06
C LYS A 2 19.82 -26.02 -56.65
N THR A 3 20.69 -25.64 -55.72
CA THR A 3 20.35 -25.46 -54.29
C THR A 3 19.74 -24.05 -54.12
N ALA A 4 18.45 -23.97 -53.76
CA ALA A 4 17.79 -22.72 -53.45
C ALA A 4 18.04 -22.40 -51.97
N VAL A 5 18.66 -21.26 -51.70
CA VAL A 5 18.82 -20.70 -50.36
C VAL A 5 17.61 -19.82 -50.09
N VAL A 6 16.80 -20.23 -49.09
CA VAL A 6 15.64 -19.45 -48.61
C VAL A 6 16.12 -18.55 -47.47
N PHE A 7 16.10 -17.24 -47.71
CA PHE A 7 16.32 -16.25 -46.65
C PHE A 7 15.01 -16.03 -45.89
N TYR A 8 14.96 -16.44 -44.59
CA TYR A 8 13.95 -16.00 -43.68
C TYR A 8 14.29 -14.59 -43.16
N ALA A 9 13.53 -13.61 -43.61
CA ALA A 9 13.59 -12.27 -43.04
C ALA A 9 12.80 -12.27 -41.73
N LEU A 10 13.52 -12.22 -40.61
CA LEU A 10 12.92 -12.07 -39.28
C LEU A 10 12.51 -10.59 -39.13
N ALA A 11 11.22 -10.31 -39.26
CA ALA A 11 10.64 -9.00 -38.99
C ALA A 11 10.60 -8.80 -37.46
N ILE A 12 11.60 -8.11 -36.92
CA ILE A 12 11.58 -7.64 -35.53
C ILE A 12 10.59 -6.46 -35.50
N CYS A 13 9.36 -6.71 -35.03
CA CYS A 13 8.45 -5.64 -34.62
C CYS A 13 9.06 -4.95 -33.37
N LEU A 14 9.78 -3.87 -33.61
CA LEU A 14 10.07 -2.90 -32.54
C LEU A 14 8.74 -2.22 -32.19
N THR A 15 8.08 -2.72 -31.14
CA THR A 15 7.08 -1.92 -30.45
C THR A 15 7.83 -0.77 -29.77
N ALA A 16 7.82 0.40 -30.42
CA ALA A 16 8.23 1.63 -29.79
C ALA A 16 7.31 1.85 -28.57
N THR A 17 7.81 1.57 -27.37
CA THR A 17 7.20 2.11 -26.16
C THR A 17 7.29 3.62 -26.28
N VAL A 18 6.16 4.24 -26.62
CA VAL A 18 6.03 5.69 -26.55
C VAL A 18 6.26 6.05 -25.09
N ALA A 19 7.47 6.52 -24.76
CA ALA A 19 7.72 7.18 -23.52
C ALA A 19 6.69 8.32 -23.45
N THR A 20 5.71 8.21 -22.55
CA THR A 20 4.72 9.27 -22.32
C THR A 20 5.50 10.45 -21.75
N GLY A 21 5.95 11.34 -22.61
CA GLY A 21 6.59 12.58 -22.21
C GLY A 21 5.65 13.42 -21.35
N GLN A 22 6.20 14.36 -20.62
CA GLN A 22 5.44 15.32 -19.83
C GLN A 22 4.37 15.98 -20.73
N GLN A 23 3.09 15.84 -20.37
CA GLN A 23 1.97 16.45 -21.08
C GLN A 23 1.47 17.65 -20.29
N VAL A 24 1.31 18.78 -20.98
CA VAL A 24 0.70 19.98 -20.41
C VAL A 24 -0.66 20.18 -21.09
N THR A 25 -1.70 20.38 -20.30
CA THR A 25 -3.05 20.74 -20.77
C THR A 25 -3.40 22.13 -20.25
N GLY A 26 -4.27 22.84 -20.98
CA GLY A 26 -4.56 24.23 -20.68
C GLY A 26 -3.42 25.18 -21.11
N LYS A 27 -3.60 26.47 -20.85
CA LYS A 27 -2.59 27.48 -21.11
C LYS A 27 -1.60 27.56 -19.96
N LEU A 28 -0.33 27.36 -20.20
CA LEU A 28 0.70 27.49 -19.15
C LEU A 28 0.60 28.86 -18.46
N GLY A 29 0.56 28.87 -17.13
CA GLY A 29 0.37 30.09 -16.33
C GLY A 29 -1.08 30.43 -16.03
N SER A 30 -2.08 29.70 -16.55
CA SER A 30 -3.48 29.85 -16.17
C SER A 30 -3.86 28.91 -15.01
N ALA A 31 -4.92 29.24 -14.28
CA ALA A 31 -5.37 28.49 -13.10
C ALA A 31 -5.85 27.06 -13.43
N ASP A 32 -6.19 26.77 -14.68
CA ASP A 32 -6.63 25.47 -15.18
C ASP A 32 -5.50 24.63 -15.79
N ALA A 33 -4.28 25.15 -15.87
CA ALA A 33 -3.16 24.43 -16.41
C ALA A 33 -2.82 23.17 -15.58
N THR A 34 -2.63 22.04 -16.26
CA THR A 34 -2.18 20.79 -15.65
C THR A 34 -0.95 20.25 -16.35
N THR A 35 -0.15 19.47 -15.66
CA THR A 35 1.01 18.78 -16.20
C THR A 35 1.08 17.34 -15.70
N THR A 36 1.62 16.44 -16.51
CA THR A 36 1.99 15.09 -16.07
C THR A 36 3.50 15.01 -15.93
N ILE A 37 3.99 14.18 -15.03
CA ILE A 37 5.42 13.89 -14.92
C ILE A 37 5.75 12.62 -15.71
N ASN A 38 6.99 12.51 -16.18
CA ASN A 38 7.45 11.48 -17.12
C ASN A 38 7.77 10.12 -16.45
N GLY A 39 7.13 9.80 -15.31
CA GLY A 39 7.38 8.55 -14.58
C GLY A 39 8.65 8.54 -13.74
N LYS A 40 9.31 9.68 -13.54
CA LYS A 40 10.36 9.82 -12.53
C LYS A 40 9.77 9.77 -11.13
N GLN A 41 10.55 9.28 -10.17
CA GLN A 41 10.06 9.05 -8.81
C GLN A 41 9.52 10.31 -8.12
N LEU A 42 10.21 11.43 -8.27
CA LEU A 42 9.78 12.71 -7.71
C LEU A 42 9.63 13.75 -8.82
N PRO A 43 8.63 14.65 -8.72
CA PRO A 43 8.49 15.75 -9.64
C PRO A 43 9.70 16.70 -9.51
N PRO A 44 9.97 17.49 -10.56
CA PRO A 44 10.95 18.56 -10.47
C PRO A 44 10.49 19.57 -9.40
N PRO A 45 11.42 20.38 -8.86
CA PRO A 45 11.05 21.48 -7.97
C PRO A 45 9.97 22.37 -8.61
N PRO A 46 9.12 23.04 -7.79
CA PRO A 46 8.13 23.96 -8.32
C PRO A 46 8.76 24.96 -9.29
N PRO A 47 8.12 25.21 -10.43
CA PRO A 47 8.66 26.17 -11.40
C PRO A 47 8.73 27.57 -10.80
N THR A 48 9.71 28.34 -11.22
CA THR A 48 9.79 29.75 -10.87
C THR A 48 8.56 30.50 -11.38
N PHE A 49 8.15 31.56 -10.67
CA PHE A 49 7.04 32.38 -11.10
C PHE A 49 7.23 32.90 -12.53
N GLY A 50 6.32 32.56 -13.41
CA GLY A 50 6.38 32.89 -14.84
C GLY A 50 5.59 34.13 -15.24
N GLY A 51 5.08 34.91 -14.27
CA GLY A 51 4.34 36.14 -14.48
C GLY A 51 5.21 37.41 -14.36
N VAL A 52 4.56 38.56 -14.30
CA VAL A 52 5.22 39.87 -14.11
C VAL A 52 4.52 40.61 -12.98
N ILE A 53 5.27 41.01 -11.96
CA ILE A 53 4.79 41.85 -10.85
C ILE A 53 5.24 43.27 -11.08
N LYS A 54 4.31 44.21 -11.09
CA LYS A 54 4.53 45.66 -11.19
C LYS A 54 3.85 46.37 -10.00
N GLU A 55 4.00 47.68 -9.90
CA GLU A 55 3.38 48.49 -8.83
C GLU A 55 1.85 48.38 -8.85
N SER A 56 1.24 48.31 -10.05
CA SER A 56 -0.19 48.20 -10.22
C SER A 56 -0.57 46.76 -10.61
N TYR A 57 -1.63 46.25 -10.00
CA TYR A 57 -2.26 45.02 -10.41
C TYR A 57 -2.66 45.01 -11.90
N LYS A 58 -3.14 46.15 -12.41
CA LYS A 58 -3.56 46.29 -13.81
C LYS A 58 -2.42 46.08 -14.81
N ASP A 59 -1.20 46.37 -14.40
CA ASP A 59 0.01 46.27 -15.23
C ASP A 59 0.80 44.99 -14.97
N SER A 60 0.37 44.19 -14.00
CA SER A 60 0.95 42.90 -13.63
C SER A 60 0.34 41.78 -14.48
N THR A 61 1.12 40.73 -14.70
CA THR A 61 0.66 39.52 -15.40
C THR A 61 0.62 38.36 -14.40
N PRO A 62 -0.59 37.83 -14.09
CA PRO A 62 -0.71 36.72 -13.19
C PRO A 62 -0.17 35.42 -13.83
N TRP A 63 0.27 34.50 -12.98
CA TRP A 63 0.73 33.19 -13.41
C TRP A 63 0.49 32.15 -12.31
N TRP A 64 -0.05 30.99 -12.65
CA TRP A 64 -0.23 29.83 -11.79
C TRP A 64 0.67 28.68 -12.24
N PRO A 65 1.37 27.99 -11.30
CA PRO A 65 2.05 26.77 -11.63
C PRO A 65 1.02 25.71 -12.09
N PRO A 66 1.33 24.91 -13.11
CA PRO A 66 0.43 23.85 -13.56
C PRO A 66 0.27 22.79 -12.45
N ARG A 67 -0.94 22.34 -12.23
CA ARG A 67 -1.22 21.25 -11.28
C ARG A 67 -0.71 19.93 -11.85
N VAL A 68 0.00 19.15 -11.04
CA VAL A 68 0.41 17.80 -11.43
C VAL A 68 -0.81 16.88 -11.41
N VAL A 69 -1.03 16.17 -12.48
CA VAL A 69 -2.07 15.15 -12.64
C VAL A 69 -1.44 13.86 -13.18
N PRO A 70 -1.99 12.69 -12.83
CA PRO A 70 -1.48 11.44 -13.37
C PRO A 70 -1.73 11.33 -14.87
N PRO A 71 -0.99 10.47 -15.59
CA PRO A 71 -1.26 10.20 -17.00
C PRO A 71 -2.70 9.70 -17.20
N LYS A 72 -3.29 10.01 -18.35
CA LYS A 72 -4.64 9.53 -18.70
C LYS A 72 -4.68 8.01 -18.66
N GLY A 73 -5.65 7.46 -17.92
CA GLY A 73 -5.81 6.01 -17.76
C GLY A 73 -4.87 5.37 -16.73
N ALA A 74 -4.21 6.18 -15.90
CA ALA A 74 -3.44 5.67 -14.79
C ALA A 74 -4.32 4.78 -13.87
N PRO A 75 -3.90 3.55 -13.53
CA PRO A 75 -4.72 2.63 -12.75
C PRO A 75 -4.83 3.05 -11.29
N SER A 76 -5.98 2.82 -10.67
CA SER A 76 -6.10 2.82 -9.22
C SER A 76 -5.46 1.56 -8.63
N ILE A 77 -4.84 1.69 -7.46
CA ILE A 77 -4.09 0.63 -6.80
C ILE A 77 -4.66 0.40 -5.40
N LEU A 78 -5.06 -0.84 -5.14
CA LEU A 78 -5.40 -1.32 -3.79
C LEU A 78 -4.36 -2.38 -3.40
N LEU A 79 -3.51 -2.04 -2.43
CA LEU A 79 -2.53 -2.95 -1.84
C LEU A 79 -3.08 -3.45 -0.50
N ILE A 80 -3.37 -4.74 -0.42
CA ILE A 80 -3.82 -5.39 0.82
C ILE A 80 -2.68 -6.26 1.35
N MET A 81 -2.30 -6.07 2.62
CA MET A 81 -1.32 -6.90 3.29
C MET A 81 -1.88 -7.38 4.63
N THR A 82 -2.02 -8.69 4.78
CA THR A 82 -2.36 -9.33 6.05
C THR A 82 -1.12 -9.50 6.90
N ASP A 83 -1.31 -9.66 8.22
CA ASP A 83 -0.22 -9.79 9.19
C ASP A 83 -0.20 -11.18 9.81
N ASP A 84 0.99 -11.75 10.00
CA ASP A 84 1.22 -13.11 10.53
C ASP A 84 0.39 -14.21 9.84
N GLN A 85 0.03 -14.02 8.58
CA GLN A 85 -0.67 -15.00 7.79
C GLN A 85 0.31 -15.87 7.01
N GLY A 86 0.50 -17.09 7.48
CA GLY A 86 1.35 -18.06 6.79
C GLY A 86 0.81 -18.43 5.41
N TYR A 87 1.70 -18.75 4.49
CA TYR A 87 1.42 -19.08 3.10
C TYR A 87 0.41 -20.23 2.92
N GLY A 88 0.41 -21.20 3.84
CA GLY A 88 -0.51 -22.33 3.84
C GLY A 88 -1.85 -22.07 4.55
N VAL A 89 -2.17 -20.85 4.94
CA VAL A 89 -3.41 -20.53 5.66
C VAL A 89 -4.58 -20.25 4.72
N PRO A 90 -4.48 -19.31 3.74
CA PRO A 90 -5.60 -18.99 2.86
C PRO A 90 -5.86 -20.10 1.83
N GLY A 91 -7.13 -20.38 1.58
CA GLY A 91 -7.56 -21.37 0.58
C GLY A 91 -7.00 -21.12 -0.80
N THR A 92 -6.81 -19.87 -1.17
CA THR A 92 -6.20 -19.42 -2.43
C THR A 92 -4.82 -20.03 -2.71
N PHE A 93 -4.06 -20.36 -1.67
CA PHE A 93 -2.75 -21.03 -1.75
C PHE A 93 -2.78 -22.47 -1.20
N GLY A 94 -3.95 -23.08 -1.13
CA GLY A 94 -4.11 -24.48 -0.69
C GLY A 94 -4.35 -24.63 0.81
N GLY A 95 -4.47 -23.55 1.56
CA GLY A 95 -4.85 -23.58 2.96
C GLY A 95 -6.29 -24.06 3.18
N VAL A 96 -6.64 -24.22 4.44
CA VAL A 96 -7.96 -24.73 4.85
C VAL A 96 -8.93 -23.63 5.25
N ILE A 97 -8.48 -22.40 5.32
CA ILE A 97 -9.34 -21.24 5.60
C ILE A 97 -9.92 -20.75 4.27
N PRO A 98 -11.25 -20.79 4.08
CA PRO A 98 -11.89 -20.29 2.88
C PRO A 98 -11.64 -18.79 2.69
N THR A 99 -11.09 -18.42 1.54
CA THR A 99 -10.81 -17.03 1.17
C THR A 99 -11.40 -16.68 -0.19
N PRO A 100 -12.76 -16.72 -0.33
CA PRO A 100 -13.41 -16.65 -1.64
C PRO A 100 -13.13 -15.37 -2.41
N ASN A 101 -12.92 -14.24 -1.73
CA ASN A 101 -12.58 -12.99 -2.40
C ASN A 101 -11.15 -12.98 -2.93
N LEU A 102 -10.18 -13.56 -2.21
CA LEU A 102 -8.82 -13.76 -2.71
C LEU A 102 -8.82 -14.74 -3.89
N ASP A 103 -9.64 -15.81 -3.82
CA ASP A 103 -9.80 -16.76 -4.93
C ASP A 103 -10.32 -16.07 -6.19
N ARG A 104 -11.26 -15.14 -6.05
CA ARG A 104 -11.79 -14.34 -7.17
C ARG A 104 -10.70 -13.49 -7.80
N ILE A 105 -9.88 -12.83 -6.99
CA ILE A 105 -8.75 -12.02 -7.47
C ILE A 105 -7.70 -12.91 -8.16
N ALA A 106 -7.36 -14.04 -7.55
CA ALA A 106 -6.40 -14.99 -8.12
C ALA A 106 -6.85 -15.59 -9.45
N LYS A 107 -8.18 -15.82 -9.64
CA LYS A 107 -8.75 -16.27 -10.91
C LYS A 107 -8.71 -15.22 -12.02
N ALA A 108 -8.78 -13.94 -11.64
CA ALA A 108 -8.74 -12.81 -12.57
C ALA A 108 -7.32 -12.30 -12.84
N GLY A 109 -6.33 -12.74 -12.07
CA GLY A 109 -4.97 -12.24 -12.11
C GLY A 109 -3.90 -13.31 -11.97
N LEU A 110 -2.84 -13.00 -11.24
CA LEU A 110 -1.69 -13.88 -11.04
C LEU A 110 -1.55 -14.30 -9.57
N ARG A 111 -1.07 -15.53 -9.35
CA ARG A 111 -0.59 -16.01 -8.05
C ARG A 111 0.93 -16.15 -8.11
N TYR A 112 1.62 -15.37 -7.31
CA TYR A 112 3.07 -15.53 -7.15
C TYR A 112 3.35 -16.61 -6.11
N ILE A 113 4.11 -17.63 -6.50
CA ILE A 113 4.47 -18.76 -5.62
C ILE A 113 5.90 -18.65 -5.08
N GLN A 114 6.64 -17.61 -5.46
CA GLN A 114 7.97 -17.29 -4.98
C GLN A 114 8.03 -15.80 -4.58
N PHE A 115 7.09 -15.39 -3.73
CA PHE A 115 7.09 -14.07 -3.13
C PHE A 115 7.60 -14.18 -1.70
N HIS A 116 8.61 -13.41 -1.35
CA HIS A 116 9.25 -13.44 -0.05
C HIS A 116 9.15 -12.08 0.64
N SER A 117 8.83 -12.10 1.92
CA SER A 117 8.92 -10.96 2.82
C SER A 117 10.14 -11.14 3.76
N THR A 118 10.41 -10.16 4.61
CA THR A 118 11.29 -10.37 5.75
C THR A 118 10.58 -11.24 6.79
N SER A 119 11.32 -11.71 7.79
CA SER A 119 10.76 -12.54 8.86
C SER A 119 9.95 -11.77 9.92
N LEU A 120 9.91 -10.45 9.86
CA LEU A 120 9.28 -9.57 10.85
C LEU A 120 8.39 -8.51 10.18
N CYS A 121 7.38 -8.04 10.93
CA CYS A 121 6.38 -7.10 10.41
C CYS A 121 6.95 -5.71 10.09
N SER A 122 7.54 -4.98 11.02
CA SER A 122 8.04 -3.62 10.74
C SER A 122 9.15 -3.57 9.68
N PRO A 123 10.12 -4.51 9.62
CA PRO A 123 11.06 -4.58 8.51
C PRO A 123 10.39 -4.81 7.14
N THR A 124 9.39 -5.70 7.06
CA THR A 124 8.62 -5.94 5.83
C THR A 124 7.87 -4.69 5.40
N ARG A 125 7.23 -3.98 6.35
CA ARG A 125 6.49 -2.75 6.10
C ARG A 125 7.40 -1.64 5.60
N ALA A 126 8.54 -1.42 6.26
CA ALA A 126 9.55 -0.47 5.81
C ALA A 126 10.06 -0.78 4.38
N ALA A 127 10.33 -2.05 4.08
CA ALA A 127 10.74 -2.47 2.74
C ALA A 127 9.65 -2.22 1.68
N ILE A 128 8.39 -2.51 1.99
CA ILE A 128 7.26 -2.32 1.05
C ILE A 128 7.03 -0.84 0.75
N ILE A 129 6.99 0.02 1.76
CA ILE A 129 6.69 1.44 1.55
C ILE A 129 7.82 2.23 0.92
N THR A 130 9.08 1.76 1.05
CA THR A 130 10.26 2.44 0.48
C THR A 130 10.78 1.80 -0.79
N GLY A 131 10.40 0.54 -1.08
CA GLY A 131 10.99 -0.24 -2.17
C GLY A 131 12.48 -0.58 -1.97
N ARG A 132 12.99 -0.50 -0.74
CA ARG A 132 14.40 -0.71 -0.39
C ARG A 132 14.59 -1.88 0.56
N ASN A 133 15.82 -2.37 0.66
CA ASN A 133 16.17 -3.32 1.71
C ASN A 133 15.95 -2.68 3.09
N HIS A 134 15.32 -3.41 3.99
CA HIS A 134 14.93 -2.91 5.31
C HIS A 134 16.11 -2.43 6.17
N HIS A 135 17.31 -3.05 6.04
CA HIS A 135 18.52 -2.56 6.72
C HIS A 135 18.96 -1.18 6.22
N SER A 136 18.75 -0.88 4.92
CA SER A 136 19.14 0.42 4.36
C SER A 136 18.18 1.56 4.76
N VAL A 137 17.06 1.22 5.40
CA VAL A 137 16.04 2.19 5.83
C VAL A 137 15.76 2.12 7.34
N GLY A 138 16.76 1.70 8.12
CA GLY A 138 16.68 1.74 9.58
C GLY A 138 16.02 0.52 10.25
N TYR A 139 15.47 -0.42 9.49
CA TYR A 139 14.67 -1.54 10.00
C TYR A 139 15.38 -2.90 9.90
N GLY A 140 16.65 -2.96 10.31
CA GLY A 140 17.39 -4.21 10.45
C GLY A 140 16.82 -5.16 11.52
N VAL A 141 15.98 -4.65 12.40
CA VAL A 141 15.28 -5.36 13.48
C VAL A 141 13.85 -4.82 13.61
N ILE A 142 13.00 -5.52 14.37
CA ILE A 142 11.66 -5.03 14.70
C ILE A 142 11.72 -3.72 15.50
N GLY A 143 10.79 -2.80 15.26
CA GLY A 143 10.81 -1.45 15.83
C GLY A 143 10.96 -1.37 17.35
N GLU A 144 10.34 -2.31 18.08
CA GLU A 144 10.42 -2.39 19.55
C GLU A 144 11.82 -2.75 20.08
N LEU A 145 12.66 -3.33 19.24
CA LEU A 145 14.05 -3.69 19.58
C LEU A 145 15.06 -2.77 18.93
N SER A 146 14.62 -1.59 18.48
CA SER A 146 15.51 -0.61 17.87
C SER A 146 16.66 -0.23 18.79
N ALA A 147 17.82 -0.04 18.18
CA ALA A 147 19.05 0.38 18.84
C ALA A 147 19.68 1.51 18.05
N GLY A 148 20.34 2.45 18.69
CA GLY A 148 20.90 3.65 18.04
C GLY A 148 22.10 3.40 17.12
N TYR A 149 22.02 2.39 16.28
CA TYR A 149 23.05 2.05 15.28
C TYR A 149 22.49 2.25 13.86
N PRO A 150 23.33 2.66 12.90
CA PRO A 150 22.92 2.78 11.50
C PRO A 150 22.28 1.47 10.99
N GLY A 151 21.08 1.60 10.40
CA GLY A 151 20.30 0.46 9.90
C GLY A 151 19.46 -0.28 10.96
N TYR A 152 19.52 0.11 12.24
CA TYR A 152 18.80 -0.53 13.36
C TYR A 152 18.09 0.47 14.28
N ASP A 153 18.00 1.71 13.88
CA ASP A 153 17.42 2.81 14.66
C ASP A 153 15.91 2.98 14.49
N SER A 154 15.31 2.23 13.58
CA SER A 154 13.88 2.28 13.23
C SER A 154 13.41 3.65 12.76
N ILE A 155 14.29 4.41 12.11
CA ILE A 155 13.99 5.70 11.50
C ILE A 155 14.17 5.59 9.99
N ILE A 156 13.10 5.83 9.24
CA ILE A 156 13.18 5.95 7.78
C ILE A 156 13.68 7.37 7.47
N SER A 157 14.94 7.48 7.06
CA SER A 157 15.52 8.78 6.70
C SER A 157 14.72 9.45 5.58
N MET A 158 14.56 10.76 5.65
CA MET A 158 13.90 11.59 4.63
C MET A 158 14.57 11.53 3.24
N ASP A 159 15.77 10.97 3.15
CA ASP A 159 16.42 10.65 1.86
C ASP A 159 15.76 9.45 1.13
N ASN A 160 14.84 8.77 1.80
CA ASN A 160 14.10 7.64 1.26
C ASN A 160 12.64 8.02 1.05
N ALA A 161 12.28 8.33 -0.18
CA ALA A 161 10.89 8.60 -0.52
C ALA A 161 10.01 7.36 -0.31
N ALA A 162 8.92 7.51 0.43
CA ALA A 162 7.91 6.48 0.56
C ALA A 162 6.99 6.45 -0.67
N ILE A 163 6.40 5.29 -0.96
CA ILE A 163 5.47 5.12 -2.09
C ILE A 163 4.27 6.07 -1.99
N GLY A 164 3.81 6.40 -0.79
CA GLY A 164 2.77 7.39 -0.56
C GLY A 164 3.16 8.76 -1.09
N GLU A 165 4.37 9.21 -0.79
CA GLU A 165 4.91 10.49 -1.28
C GLU A 165 5.07 10.47 -2.81
N ILE A 166 5.71 9.44 -3.36
CA ILE A 166 5.92 9.30 -4.80
C ILE A 166 4.59 9.38 -5.55
N LEU A 167 3.58 8.64 -5.13
CA LEU A 167 2.28 8.61 -5.80
C LEU A 167 1.48 9.90 -5.59
N LYS A 168 1.52 10.50 -4.39
CA LYS A 168 0.92 11.80 -4.12
C LYS A 168 1.46 12.87 -5.06
N GLU A 169 2.79 12.94 -5.18
CA GLU A 169 3.45 13.91 -6.06
C GLU A 169 3.21 13.63 -7.56
N ASN A 170 2.78 12.41 -7.90
CA ASN A 170 2.31 12.03 -9.23
C ASN A 170 0.79 12.21 -9.42
N GLY A 171 0.09 12.86 -8.50
CA GLY A 171 -1.32 13.23 -8.61
C GLY A 171 -2.33 12.17 -8.16
N TYR A 172 -1.89 11.10 -7.52
CA TYR A 172 -2.78 10.11 -6.90
C TYR A 172 -3.40 10.64 -5.60
N ALA A 173 -4.58 10.13 -5.25
CA ALA A 173 -5.08 10.18 -3.89
C ALA A 173 -4.47 9.02 -3.11
N THR A 174 -3.77 9.31 -2.00
CA THR A 174 -3.04 8.30 -1.22
C THR A 174 -3.64 8.14 0.16
N SER A 175 -3.90 6.90 0.58
CA SER A 175 -4.48 6.61 1.88
C SER A 175 -3.93 5.32 2.48
N TRP A 176 -3.86 5.28 3.81
CA TRP A 176 -3.39 4.15 4.59
C TRP A 176 -4.43 3.77 5.63
N PHE A 177 -4.84 2.50 5.66
CA PHE A 177 -5.79 1.97 6.63
C PHE A 177 -5.15 0.82 7.40
N GLY A 178 -5.07 0.94 8.73
CA GLY A 178 -4.65 -0.13 9.61
C GLY A 178 -3.30 0.05 10.29
N LYS A 179 -2.57 -1.05 10.42
CA LYS A 179 -1.31 -1.12 11.15
C LYS A 179 -0.20 -0.36 10.44
N ASP A 180 0.44 0.56 11.14
CA ASP A 180 1.63 1.25 10.65
C ASP A 180 2.90 0.47 11.00
N HIS A 181 3.26 0.40 12.26
CA HIS A 181 4.44 -0.28 12.81
C HIS A 181 5.79 0.23 12.27
N ASN A 182 5.80 1.42 11.66
CA ASN A 182 7.01 2.11 11.21
C ASN A 182 7.21 3.49 11.85
N THR A 183 6.25 3.97 12.63
CA THR A 183 6.47 5.12 13.51
C THR A 183 7.22 4.66 14.76
N PRO A 184 8.38 5.24 15.11
CA PRO A 184 9.10 4.90 16.33
C PRO A 184 8.29 5.23 17.59
N GLY A 185 8.36 4.38 18.63
CA GLY A 185 7.59 4.57 19.86
C GLY A 185 7.79 5.94 20.54
N PHE A 186 8.96 6.54 20.41
CA PHE A 186 9.24 7.87 20.94
C PHE A 186 8.61 9.02 20.13
N GLN A 187 7.95 8.73 19.01
CA GLN A 187 7.23 9.70 18.18
C GLN A 187 5.70 9.51 18.21
N TYR A 188 5.15 8.76 19.17
CA TYR A 188 3.70 8.54 19.26
C TYR A 188 2.92 9.71 19.89
N SER A 189 3.55 10.85 20.13
CA SER A 189 2.88 12.02 20.72
C SER A 189 1.91 12.66 19.73
N THR A 190 0.61 12.54 20.00
CA THR A 190 -0.46 12.98 19.10
C THR A 190 -0.59 14.48 18.92
N THR A 191 -0.25 15.25 19.94
CA THR A 191 -0.44 16.72 19.93
C THR A 191 0.82 17.47 19.54
N ALA A 192 1.96 16.96 19.92
CA ALA A 192 3.24 17.65 19.78
C ALA A 192 4.06 17.19 18.56
N GLY A 193 3.76 16.02 17.98
CA GLY A 193 4.65 15.43 16.99
C GLY A 193 5.99 14.99 17.60
N PRO A 194 7.04 14.82 16.79
CA PRO A 194 7.09 15.06 15.35
C PRO A 194 6.26 14.06 14.54
N PHE A 195 5.84 14.42 13.33
CA PHE A 195 4.95 13.61 12.49
C PHE A 195 5.62 13.10 11.20
N GLU A 196 6.91 13.29 11.02
CA GLU A 196 7.64 12.92 9.81
C GLU A 196 7.64 11.41 9.58
N GLN A 197 7.67 10.63 10.66
CA GLN A 197 7.64 9.15 10.60
C GLN A 197 6.20 8.58 10.62
N TRP A 198 5.18 9.43 10.73
CA TRP A 198 3.79 9.01 10.66
C TRP A 198 3.36 8.77 9.20
N PRO A 199 2.31 7.98 8.94
CA PRO A 199 1.82 7.79 7.58
C PRO A 199 1.59 9.08 6.81
N THR A 200 1.08 10.13 7.47
CA THR A 200 0.89 11.46 6.87
C THR A 200 2.20 12.14 6.51
N GLY A 201 3.25 11.98 7.30
CA GLY A 201 4.60 12.45 7.00
C GLY A 201 5.26 11.69 5.84
N MET A 202 4.84 10.45 5.61
CA MET A 202 5.29 9.60 4.50
C MET A 202 4.44 9.76 3.23
N GLY A 203 3.65 10.84 3.13
CA GLY A 203 2.92 11.20 1.92
C GLY A 203 1.55 10.56 1.76
N PHE A 204 1.02 9.88 2.76
CA PHE A 204 -0.37 9.42 2.75
C PHE A 204 -1.28 10.57 3.20
N GLN A 205 -2.17 11.00 2.29
CA GLN A 205 -3.07 12.14 2.52
C GLN A 205 -4.22 11.84 3.49
N TYR A 206 -4.44 10.56 3.77
CA TYR A 206 -5.41 10.08 4.75
C TYR A 206 -4.84 8.86 5.45
N PHE A 207 -4.96 8.85 6.76
CA PHE A 207 -4.60 7.71 7.61
C PHE A 207 -5.75 7.38 8.56
N TYR A 208 -6.09 6.11 8.67
CA TYR A 208 -6.99 5.60 9.70
C TYR A 208 -6.47 4.25 10.21
N GLY A 209 -5.95 4.22 11.42
CA GLY A 209 -5.31 3.01 11.94
C GLY A 209 -4.57 3.20 13.26
N PHE A 210 -3.60 2.34 13.51
CA PHE A 210 -2.81 2.34 14.72
C PHE A 210 -1.31 2.29 14.42
N LEU A 211 -0.50 2.89 15.30
CA LEU A 211 0.94 3.09 15.07
C LEU A 211 1.79 1.90 15.51
N GLY A 212 1.37 1.18 16.54
CA GLY A 212 2.14 0.08 17.12
C GLY A 212 2.05 -1.24 16.36
N GLY A 213 2.69 -2.26 16.93
CA GLY A 213 2.70 -3.63 16.39
C GLY A 213 1.35 -4.34 16.48
N GLU A 214 0.52 -3.96 17.46
CA GLU A 214 -0.81 -4.54 17.71
C GLU A 214 -1.74 -3.53 18.39
N THR A 215 -3.02 -3.82 18.40
CA THR A 215 -4.03 -3.09 19.17
C THR A 215 -5.22 -3.98 19.49
N ASP A 216 -5.95 -3.68 20.57
CA ASP A 216 -7.19 -4.36 20.92
C ASP A 216 -8.23 -4.19 19.80
N GLN A 217 -8.99 -5.25 19.48
CA GLN A 217 -9.97 -5.23 18.38
C GLN A 217 -11.33 -4.63 18.78
N TRP A 218 -11.61 -4.50 20.08
CA TRP A 218 -12.87 -3.98 20.60
C TRP A 218 -12.74 -2.56 21.14
N THR A 219 -11.56 -2.22 21.67
CA THR A 219 -11.22 -0.91 22.24
C THR A 219 -9.86 -0.44 21.74
N PRO A 220 -9.68 -0.32 20.42
CA PRO A 220 -8.37 -0.06 19.83
C PRO A 220 -7.86 1.36 20.13
N TYR A 221 -6.54 1.49 20.14
CA TYR A 221 -5.85 2.78 20.17
C TYR A 221 -5.64 3.28 18.75
N LEU A 222 -6.57 4.13 18.28
CA LEU A 222 -6.66 4.54 16.88
C LEU A 222 -6.38 6.02 16.67
N PHE A 223 -5.93 6.30 15.43
CA PHE A 223 -5.70 7.64 14.93
C PHE A 223 -6.41 7.84 13.59
N ARG A 224 -6.90 9.06 13.38
CA ARG A 224 -7.26 9.58 12.07
C ARG A 224 -6.29 10.71 11.76
N ASP A 225 -5.49 10.51 10.70
CA ASP A 225 -4.33 11.34 10.40
C ASP A 225 -3.39 11.44 11.61
N THR A 226 -3.29 12.57 12.27
CA THR A 226 -2.48 12.76 13.47
C THR A 226 -3.32 12.93 14.75
N THR A 227 -4.64 12.72 14.66
CA THR A 227 -5.57 12.89 15.79
C THR A 227 -6.02 11.55 16.32
N GLN A 228 -5.89 11.34 17.62
CA GLN A 228 -6.41 10.15 18.28
C GLN A 228 -7.94 10.13 18.25
N VAL A 229 -8.54 8.98 17.96
CA VAL A 229 -9.99 8.79 17.86
C VAL A 229 -10.44 7.55 18.62
N TYR A 230 -11.69 7.58 19.07
CA TYR A 230 -12.29 6.55 19.93
C TYR A 230 -13.64 6.08 19.35
N PRO A 231 -13.67 5.44 18.18
CA PRO A 231 -14.92 5.11 17.47
C PRO A 231 -15.77 4.06 18.21
N TRP A 232 -15.18 3.32 19.12
CA TRP A 232 -15.84 2.31 19.93
C TRP A 232 -16.66 2.89 21.09
N ILE A 233 -16.43 4.15 21.49
CA ILE A 233 -17.22 4.78 22.58
C ILE A 233 -18.65 4.97 22.12
N GLY A 234 -19.59 4.40 22.89
CA GLY A 234 -21.01 4.46 22.57
C GLY A 234 -21.49 3.53 21.45
N HIS A 235 -20.62 2.65 20.94
CA HIS A 235 -20.94 1.68 19.89
C HIS A 235 -20.82 0.23 20.38
N PRO A 236 -21.87 -0.33 21.03
CA PRO A 236 -21.89 -1.73 21.44
C PRO A 236 -21.67 -2.67 20.26
N GLY A 237 -20.76 -3.65 20.41
CA GLY A 237 -20.44 -4.58 19.32
C GLY A 237 -19.49 -4.02 18.27
N TYR A 238 -18.85 -2.89 18.54
CA TYR A 238 -17.74 -2.39 17.72
C TYR A 238 -16.70 -3.49 17.51
N ASN A 239 -16.09 -3.50 16.33
CA ASN A 239 -14.94 -4.36 16.02
C ASN A 239 -14.09 -3.69 14.96
N LEU A 240 -12.80 -3.54 15.23
CA LEU A 240 -11.85 -2.80 14.39
C LEU A 240 -11.80 -3.29 12.95
N THR A 241 -11.80 -4.62 12.73
CA THR A 241 -11.74 -5.17 11.37
C THR A 241 -12.91 -4.72 10.51
N THR A 242 -14.12 -4.63 11.10
CA THR A 242 -15.32 -4.14 10.40
C THR A 242 -15.25 -2.64 10.16
N ASP A 243 -14.96 -1.88 11.21
CA ASP A 243 -14.92 -0.41 11.17
C ASP A 243 -13.88 0.12 10.18
N MET A 244 -12.70 -0.49 10.16
CA MET A 244 -11.64 -0.12 9.22
C MET A 244 -12.03 -0.36 7.76
N ALA A 245 -12.73 -1.46 7.48
CA ALA A 245 -13.24 -1.73 6.13
C ALA A 245 -14.33 -0.72 5.72
N ASP A 246 -15.22 -0.38 6.65
CA ASP A 246 -16.28 0.59 6.41
C ASP A 246 -15.71 2.00 6.19
N ASP A 247 -14.68 2.39 6.95
CA ASP A 247 -14.01 3.69 6.76
C ASP A 247 -13.28 3.75 5.40
N ALA A 248 -12.60 2.70 5.00
CA ALA A 248 -11.96 2.62 3.69
C ALA A 248 -12.97 2.70 2.53
N ILE A 249 -14.10 2.00 2.65
CA ILE A 249 -15.18 2.05 1.66
C ILE A 249 -15.80 3.45 1.61
N ARG A 250 -16.04 4.08 2.76
CA ARG A 250 -16.52 5.46 2.84
C ARG A 250 -15.56 6.41 2.13
N TYR A 251 -14.27 6.35 2.46
CA TYR A 251 -13.24 7.17 1.82
C TYR A 251 -13.25 7.02 0.28
N LEU A 252 -13.31 5.81 -0.23
CA LEU A 252 -13.35 5.56 -1.67
C LEU A 252 -14.63 6.11 -2.34
N ARG A 253 -15.78 6.03 -1.67
CA ARG A 253 -17.03 6.62 -2.15
C ARG A 253 -16.96 8.14 -2.22
N ASP A 254 -16.43 8.75 -1.16
CA ASP A 254 -16.26 10.21 -1.08
C ASP A 254 -15.27 10.71 -2.13
N LEU A 255 -14.15 9.99 -2.34
CA LEU A 255 -13.20 10.29 -3.38
C LEU A 255 -13.83 10.20 -4.78
N ASN A 256 -14.54 9.12 -5.05
CA ASN A 256 -15.20 8.94 -6.35
C ASN A 256 -16.29 10.00 -6.61
N ALA A 257 -17.00 10.43 -5.57
CA ALA A 257 -18.00 11.49 -5.70
C ALA A 257 -17.38 12.86 -5.97
N SER A 258 -16.22 13.15 -5.36
CA SER A 258 -15.56 14.47 -5.46
C SER A 258 -14.57 14.58 -6.63
N ALA A 259 -13.93 13.48 -7.02
CA ALA A 259 -12.91 13.43 -8.05
C ALA A 259 -12.90 12.07 -8.78
N PRO A 260 -13.93 11.78 -9.61
CA PRO A 260 -14.13 10.45 -10.20
C PRO A 260 -12.98 9.98 -11.11
N ASP A 261 -12.27 10.91 -11.71
CA ASP A 261 -11.14 10.60 -12.63
C ASP A 261 -9.78 10.55 -11.92
N LYS A 262 -9.74 10.83 -10.61
CA LYS A 262 -8.48 10.81 -9.86
C LYS A 262 -8.15 9.39 -9.41
N PRO A 263 -7.04 8.79 -9.87
CA PRO A 263 -6.65 7.46 -9.39
C PRO A 263 -6.24 7.52 -7.93
N PHE A 264 -6.42 6.40 -7.25
CA PHE A 264 -6.04 6.26 -5.84
C PHE A 264 -4.95 5.21 -5.63
N PHE A 265 -4.22 5.38 -4.56
CA PHE A 265 -3.43 4.34 -3.91
C PHE A 265 -3.96 4.14 -2.49
N VAL A 266 -4.56 2.99 -2.25
CA VAL A 266 -5.01 2.56 -0.92
C VAL A 266 -4.09 1.48 -0.42
N TYR A 267 -3.41 1.74 0.70
CA TYR A 267 -2.65 0.76 1.46
C TYR A 267 -3.52 0.27 2.62
N TYR A 268 -4.12 -0.92 2.46
CA TYR A 268 -5.05 -1.53 3.42
C TYR A 268 -4.36 -2.68 4.14
N VAL A 269 -4.04 -2.49 5.41
CA VAL A 269 -3.20 -3.38 6.21
C VAL A 269 -3.82 -3.66 7.58
N PRO A 270 -4.89 -4.45 7.62
CA PRO A 270 -5.67 -4.69 8.82
C PRO A 270 -4.84 -5.44 9.83
N GLY A 271 -4.24 -5.31 10.76
CA GLY A 271 -3.42 -6.11 11.69
C GLY A 271 -3.80 -7.59 11.86
N GLY A 272 -4.89 -8.05 11.27
CA GLY A 272 -5.25 -9.47 11.23
C GLY A 272 -4.40 -10.24 10.19
N SER A 273 -3.92 -11.42 10.55
CA SER A 273 -4.28 -12.29 11.69
C SER A 273 -3.30 -12.23 12.89
N HIS A 274 -2.57 -11.14 13.11
CA HIS A 274 -1.73 -10.94 14.28
C HIS A 274 -2.55 -10.93 15.60
N SER A 275 -1.92 -11.22 16.73
CA SER A 275 -2.53 -11.05 18.05
C SER A 275 -2.91 -9.57 18.31
N PRO A 276 -3.88 -9.30 19.21
CA PRO A 276 -4.73 -10.25 19.89
C PRO A 276 -5.79 -10.86 18.97
N HIS A 277 -5.98 -12.19 19.07
CA HIS A 277 -6.97 -12.91 18.26
C HIS A 277 -8.37 -12.71 18.83
N GLN A 278 -9.03 -11.63 18.46
CA GLN A 278 -10.33 -11.19 19.00
C GLN A 278 -11.40 -11.07 17.90
N PRO A 279 -11.71 -12.15 17.17
CA PRO A 279 -12.78 -12.13 16.18
C PRO A 279 -14.15 -12.07 16.85
N LYS A 280 -15.18 -11.63 16.09
CA LYS A 280 -16.57 -11.73 16.53
C LYS A 280 -16.96 -13.19 16.76
N GLN A 281 -17.85 -13.44 17.75
CA GLN A 281 -18.27 -14.79 18.13
C GLN A 281 -18.77 -15.63 16.95
N GLU A 282 -19.50 -15.03 16.02
CA GLU A 282 -20.00 -15.69 14.79
C GLU A 282 -18.88 -16.37 13.96
N TRP A 283 -17.68 -15.79 13.95
CA TRP A 283 -16.53 -16.36 13.26
C TRP A 283 -15.92 -17.53 14.03
N ILE A 284 -15.87 -17.45 15.37
CA ILE A 284 -15.43 -18.55 16.21
C ILE A 284 -16.35 -19.74 16.02
N ASP A 285 -17.67 -19.55 16.09
CA ASP A 285 -18.67 -20.59 15.96
C ASP A 285 -18.62 -21.25 14.57
N LYS A 286 -18.36 -20.48 13.53
CA LYS A 286 -18.23 -20.99 12.16
C LYS A 286 -17.11 -22.02 11.99
N PHE A 287 -16.05 -21.93 12.78
CA PHE A 287 -14.89 -22.81 12.69
C PHE A 287 -14.79 -23.83 13.82
N LYS A 288 -15.72 -23.81 14.77
CA LYS A 288 -15.76 -24.78 15.88
C LYS A 288 -15.76 -26.22 15.34
N GLY A 289 -14.87 -27.07 15.87
CA GLY A 289 -14.72 -28.47 15.50
C GLY A 289 -14.04 -28.75 14.15
N LYS A 290 -13.76 -27.72 13.33
CA LYS A 290 -13.19 -27.94 11.98
C LYS A 290 -11.71 -28.33 11.99
N PHE A 291 -11.02 -28.16 13.09
CA PHE A 291 -9.60 -28.45 13.25
C PHE A 291 -9.29 -29.53 14.27
N ASP A 292 -10.31 -30.30 14.72
CA ASP A 292 -10.18 -31.36 15.72
C ASP A 292 -9.32 -32.54 15.23
N MET A 293 -9.07 -32.63 13.92
CA MET A 293 -8.17 -33.63 13.36
C MET A 293 -6.70 -33.47 13.79
N GLY A 294 -6.33 -32.30 14.31
CA GLY A 294 -4.97 -32.00 14.76
C GLY A 294 -4.02 -31.55 13.65
N TRP A 295 -2.86 -31.06 14.05
CA TRP A 295 -1.86 -30.41 13.19
C TRP A 295 -1.32 -31.28 12.07
N GLU A 296 -1.04 -32.55 12.36
CA GLU A 296 -0.42 -33.46 11.38
C GLU A 296 -1.35 -33.71 10.18
N LYS A 297 -2.61 -34.04 10.45
CA LYS A 297 -3.60 -34.25 9.39
C LYS A 297 -3.94 -32.99 8.65
N LEU A 298 -3.99 -31.86 9.34
CA LEU A 298 -4.19 -30.56 8.73
C LEU A 298 -3.05 -30.24 7.75
N ARG A 299 -1.81 -30.48 8.14
CA ARG A 299 -0.62 -30.31 7.30
C ARG A 299 -0.68 -31.19 6.04
N GLU A 300 -1.04 -32.45 6.20
CA GLU A 300 -1.21 -33.37 5.07
C GLU A 300 -2.26 -32.87 4.07
N GLN A 301 -3.40 -32.39 4.57
CA GLN A 301 -4.47 -31.83 3.73
C GLN A 301 -4.00 -30.57 2.98
N ILE A 302 -3.35 -29.63 3.67
CA ILE A 302 -2.78 -28.41 3.05
C ILE A 302 -1.78 -28.80 1.97
N PHE A 303 -0.87 -29.74 2.26
CA PHE A 303 0.14 -30.20 1.31
C PHE A 303 -0.48 -30.81 0.04
N ALA A 304 -1.51 -31.65 0.20
CA ALA A 304 -2.27 -32.21 -0.92
C ALA A 304 -2.95 -31.13 -1.77
N ASN A 305 -3.59 -30.16 -1.12
CA ASN A 305 -4.21 -29.01 -1.78
C ASN A 305 -3.19 -28.18 -2.56
N GLN A 306 -2.05 -27.88 -1.97
CA GLN A 306 -0.97 -27.10 -2.60
C GLN A 306 -0.43 -27.81 -3.84
N LYS A 307 -0.25 -29.14 -3.78
CA LYS A 307 0.14 -29.95 -4.95
C LYS A 307 -0.93 -29.89 -6.05
N SER A 308 -2.20 -30.01 -5.69
CA SER A 308 -3.31 -30.00 -6.66
C SER A 308 -3.44 -28.65 -7.37
N LEU A 309 -3.19 -27.54 -6.65
CA LEU A 309 -3.22 -26.19 -7.19
C LEU A 309 -1.94 -25.78 -7.95
N GLY A 310 -0.90 -26.61 -7.93
CA GLY A 310 0.40 -26.27 -8.51
C GLY A 310 1.17 -25.20 -7.76
N VAL A 311 0.81 -24.93 -6.51
CA VAL A 311 1.48 -23.98 -5.61
C VAL A 311 2.85 -24.51 -5.21
N ILE A 312 2.96 -25.83 -5.05
CA ILE A 312 4.23 -26.54 -4.90
C ILE A 312 4.36 -27.60 -6.00
N PRO A 313 5.59 -27.99 -6.39
CA PRO A 313 5.82 -29.02 -7.40
C PRO A 313 5.15 -30.36 -7.01
N ARG A 314 4.48 -31.00 -7.96
CA ARG A 314 3.80 -32.28 -7.73
C ARG A 314 4.78 -33.43 -7.34
N THR A 315 6.03 -33.32 -7.76
CA THR A 315 7.08 -34.33 -7.56
C THR A 315 7.84 -34.18 -6.24
N ARG A 316 7.58 -33.14 -5.44
CA ARG A 316 8.19 -33.05 -4.10
C ARG A 316 7.50 -34.00 -3.14
N CYS A 317 8.31 -34.85 -2.52
CA CYS A 317 7.92 -35.73 -1.39
C CYS A 317 7.86 -34.93 -0.09
#